data_96a3ad9d84f0351aea4e4ddc1523d5d8
#
_entry.id   96a3ad9d84f0351aea4e4ddc1523d5d8
#
_cell.length_a   1.000
_cell.length_b   1.000
_cell.length_c   1.000
_cell.angle_alpha   90.00
_cell.angle_beta   90.00
_cell.angle_gamma   90.00
#
_symmetry.space_group_name_H-M   'P 1'
#
loop_
_entity.id
_entity.type
_entity.pdbx_description
1 polymer ?
#
loop_
_entity_poly.entity_id
_entity_poly.type
_entity_poly.pdbx_seq_one_letter_code
_entity_poly.pdbx_strand_id
1 'polypeptide(L)'
;MADLTMDKIVSLCKNRGFIFQGSEIYGGLANTWDYGPLGARLKNAIKDTWRKRFVQERKNSYEIDADILMHPRVWEASGHVSSFSDPLLDCKECKTRHRADNLISDFNPEAHAEGMTQEEMLEYIKENNIPCPKCGKCNFTDIRQFNLMFQTYRGVTNDSKSIIYLLSLIHISEPTRRSYIS
;
A
#
# COMPACT_ATOMS: atom_id res chain seq x y z
N MET A 1 3.46 30.77 8.85
CA MET A 1 2.41 29.72 8.82
C MET A 1 2.89 28.63 9.74
N ALA A 2 2.03 28.11 10.64
CA ALA A 2 2.42 27.02 11.53
C ALA A 2 2.72 25.78 10.68
N ASP A 3 3.86 25.15 10.95
CA ASP A 3 4.31 23.96 10.24
C ASP A 3 3.28 22.82 10.42
N LEU A 4 2.59 22.46 9.35
CA LEU A 4 1.52 21.47 9.37
C LEU A 4 2.14 20.08 9.21
N THR A 5 2.39 19.42 10.35
CA THR A 5 2.95 18.06 10.36
C THR A 5 1.85 17.00 10.39
N MET A 6 2.16 15.78 9.94
CA MET A 6 1.23 14.64 9.97
C MET A 6 0.74 14.36 11.40
N ASP A 7 1.62 14.43 12.39
CA ASP A 7 1.27 14.20 13.80
C ASP A 7 0.23 15.19 14.33
N LYS A 8 0.33 16.46 13.93
CA LYS A 8 -0.68 17.49 14.29
C LYS A 8 -2.03 17.19 13.65
N ILE A 9 -2.03 16.72 12.39
CA ILE A 9 -3.27 16.34 11.69
C ILE A 9 -3.91 15.13 12.37
N VAL A 10 -3.14 14.09 12.65
CA VAL A 10 -3.63 12.86 13.32
C VAL A 10 -4.18 13.19 14.71
N SER A 11 -3.46 14.00 15.49
CA SER A 11 -3.91 14.45 16.81
C SER A 11 -5.22 15.22 16.72
N LEU A 12 -5.33 16.17 15.80
CA LEU A 12 -6.58 16.91 15.55
C LEU A 12 -7.74 15.98 15.18
N CYS A 13 -7.50 15.03 14.27
CA CYS A 13 -8.51 14.09 13.80
C CYS A 13 -9.02 13.19 14.93
N LYS A 14 -8.14 12.71 15.81
CA LYS A 14 -8.51 11.94 17.01
C LYS A 14 -9.32 12.80 17.97
N ASN A 15 -8.82 13.97 18.32
CA ASN A 15 -9.46 14.86 19.30
C ASN A 15 -10.83 15.37 18.85
N ARG A 16 -11.08 15.44 17.55
CA ARG A 16 -12.34 15.92 16.98
C ARG A 16 -13.30 14.81 16.56
N GLY A 17 -12.94 13.54 16.78
CA GLY A 17 -13.79 12.40 16.46
C GLY A 17 -13.92 12.13 14.94
N PHE A 18 -12.87 12.41 14.18
CA PHE A 18 -12.78 12.00 12.79
C PHE A 18 -12.35 10.55 12.65
N ILE A 19 -11.35 10.14 13.42
CA ILE A 19 -10.78 8.79 13.39
C ILE A 19 -10.48 8.31 14.81
N PHE A 20 -10.55 6.99 14.99
CA PHE A 20 -10.09 6.26 16.17
C PHE A 20 -9.26 5.07 15.72
N GLN A 21 -8.36 4.61 16.55
CA GLN A 21 -7.63 3.39 16.25
C GLN A 21 -8.56 2.18 16.40
N GLY A 22 -8.60 1.30 15.41
CA GLY A 22 -9.41 0.10 15.46
C GLY A 22 -9.02 -0.78 16.64
N SER A 23 -10.01 -1.27 17.40
CA SER A 23 -9.80 -2.13 18.58
C SER A 23 -8.97 -1.47 19.70
N GLU A 24 -9.07 -0.15 19.88
CA GLU A 24 -8.25 0.64 20.80
C GLU A 24 -8.32 0.13 22.24
N ILE A 25 -9.48 -0.35 22.70
CA ILE A 25 -9.65 -0.93 24.03
C ILE A 25 -8.77 -2.15 24.32
N TYR A 26 -8.29 -2.82 23.28
CA TYR A 26 -7.37 -3.97 23.38
C TYR A 26 -5.94 -3.62 22.98
N GLY A 27 -5.58 -2.33 22.98
CA GLY A 27 -4.24 -1.86 22.59
C GLY A 27 -4.13 -1.46 21.12
N GLY A 28 -5.19 -1.57 20.34
CA GLY A 28 -5.24 -1.20 18.94
C GLY A 28 -4.58 -2.20 18.00
N LEU A 29 -4.93 -2.12 16.72
CA LEU A 29 -4.29 -2.85 15.65
C LEU A 29 -3.56 -1.84 14.74
N ALA A 30 -2.27 -2.08 14.50
CA ALA A 30 -1.46 -1.18 13.69
C ALA A 30 -2.08 -0.97 12.29
N ASN A 31 -2.06 0.26 11.81
CA ASN A 31 -2.57 0.67 10.51
C ASN A 31 -4.09 0.43 10.28
N THR A 32 -4.85 0.21 11.36
CA THR A 32 -6.30 0.01 11.30
C THR A 32 -7.01 1.16 12.02
N TRP A 33 -7.92 1.82 11.30
CA TRP A 33 -8.61 3.01 11.77
C TRP A 33 -10.11 2.90 11.56
N ASP A 34 -10.87 3.28 12.58
CA ASP A 34 -12.31 3.45 12.51
C ASP A 34 -12.65 4.92 12.26
N TYR A 35 -13.66 5.16 11.45
CA TYR A 35 -14.15 6.52 11.22
C TYR A 35 -15.18 6.90 12.29
N GLY A 36 -14.91 7.98 13.01
CA GLY A 36 -15.89 8.60 13.89
C GLY A 36 -16.98 9.36 13.11
N PRO A 37 -17.95 9.97 13.80
CA PRO A 37 -19.10 10.62 13.15
C PRO A 37 -18.71 11.67 12.12
N LEU A 38 -17.72 12.51 12.41
CA LEU A 38 -17.24 13.52 11.48
C LEU A 38 -16.44 12.90 10.33
N GLY A 39 -15.63 11.89 10.62
CA GLY A 39 -14.86 11.17 9.61
C GLY A 39 -15.74 10.42 8.63
N ALA A 40 -16.79 9.75 9.10
CA ALA A 40 -17.75 9.06 8.25
C ALA A 40 -18.48 10.03 7.30
N ARG A 41 -18.88 11.19 7.79
CA ARG A 41 -19.48 12.25 6.97
C ARG A 41 -18.53 12.77 5.90
N LEU A 42 -17.28 13.07 6.28
CA LEU A 42 -16.25 13.55 5.35
C LEU A 42 -15.96 12.48 4.29
N LYS A 43 -15.77 11.24 4.69
CA LYS A 43 -15.56 10.10 3.77
C LYS A 43 -16.69 9.98 2.73
N ASN A 44 -17.94 10.05 3.18
CA ASN A 44 -19.09 9.95 2.27
C ASN A 44 -19.18 11.16 1.34
N ALA A 45 -18.94 12.39 1.85
CA ALA A 45 -18.92 13.58 1.01
C ALA A 45 -17.83 13.52 -0.08
N ILE A 46 -16.65 12.97 0.24
CA ILE A 46 -15.58 12.74 -0.75
C ILE A 46 -16.03 11.70 -1.79
N LYS A 47 -16.61 10.58 -1.37
CA LYS A 47 -17.14 9.56 -2.30
C LYS A 47 -18.21 10.12 -3.22
N ASP A 48 -19.16 10.88 -2.69
CA ASP A 48 -20.25 11.47 -3.48
C ASP A 48 -19.73 12.50 -4.49
N THR A 49 -18.74 13.30 -4.07
CA THR A 49 -18.07 14.26 -4.96
C THR A 49 -17.32 13.53 -6.07
N TRP A 50 -16.61 12.45 -5.75
CA TRP A 50 -15.92 11.61 -6.72
C TRP A 50 -16.91 10.98 -7.71
N ARG A 51 -17.99 10.37 -7.21
CA ARG A 51 -19.05 9.77 -8.02
C ARG A 51 -19.67 10.79 -8.96
N LYS A 52 -20.00 11.98 -8.44
CA LYS A 52 -20.52 13.08 -9.24
C LYS A 52 -19.56 13.45 -10.37
N ARG A 53 -18.30 13.71 -10.04
CA ARG A 53 -17.29 14.22 -10.98
C ARG A 53 -16.89 13.20 -12.05
N PHE A 54 -16.72 11.95 -11.68
CA PHE A 54 -16.15 10.92 -12.57
C PHE A 54 -17.17 9.99 -13.21
N VAL A 55 -18.39 9.94 -12.69
CA VAL A 55 -19.47 9.12 -13.26
C VAL A 55 -20.60 9.98 -13.80
N GLN A 56 -21.23 10.80 -12.97
CA GLN A 56 -22.47 11.50 -13.35
C GLN A 56 -22.24 12.64 -14.35
N GLU A 57 -21.15 13.37 -14.23
CA GLU A 57 -20.81 14.49 -15.13
C GLU A 57 -20.12 14.04 -16.42
N ARG A 58 -19.82 12.75 -16.57
CA ARG A 58 -19.13 12.21 -17.75
C ARG A 58 -20.09 11.41 -18.63
N LYS A 59 -19.97 11.62 -19.94
CA LYS A 59 -20.62 10.76 -20.93
C LYS A 59 -19.91 9.41 -20.98
N ASN A 60 -20.67 8.34 -21.15
CA ASN A 60 -20.15 6.97 -21.30
C ASN A 60 -19.39 6.42 -20.07
N SER A 61 -19.68 6.94 -18.87
CA SER A 61 -19.19 6.41 -17.62
C SER A 61 -20.32 5.78 -16.82
N TYR A 62 -20.12 4.55 -16.37
CA TYR A 62 -21.13 3.80 -15.61
C TYR A 62 -20.47 3.23 -14.35
N GLU A 63 -21.22 3.27 -13.26
CA GLU A 63 -20.78 2.69 -11.99
C GLU A 63 -21.06 1.18 -11.99
N ILE A 64 -20.08 0.41 -11.55
CA ILE A 64 -20.20 -1.03 -11.32
C ILE A 64 -19.82 -1.30 -9.87
N ASP A 65 -20.68 -1.98 -9.15
CA ASP A 65 -20.40 -2.49 -7.81
C ASP A 65 -20.05 -3.98 -7.92
N ALA A 66 -18.76 -4.26 -8.03
CA ALA A 66 -18.24 -5.60 -8.19
C ALA A 66 -17.74 -6.16 -6.87
N ASP A 67 -17.85 -7.48 -6.69
CA ASP A 67 -17.35 -8.17 -5.51
C ASP A 67 -15.83 -7.98 -5.34
N ILE A 68 -15.42 -7.75 -4.08
CA ILE A 68 -14.01 -7.68 -3.68
C ILE A 68 -13.37 -9.07 -3.75
N LEU A 69 -14.15 -10.12 -3.41
CA LEU A 69 -13.69 -11.50 -3.47
C LEU A 69 -13.84 -12.03 -4.89
N MET A 70 -12.71 -12.26 -5.54
CA MET A 70 -12.65 -12.75 -6.93
C MET A 70 -12.01 -14.13 -6.98
N HIS A 71 -12.29 -14.86 -8.06
CA HIS A 71 -11.61 -16.14 -8.31
C HIS A 71 -10.09 -15.91 -8.46
N PRO A 72 -9.21 -16.71 -7.83
CA PRO A 72 -7.75 -16.51 -7.85
C PRO A 72 -7.15 -16.36 -9.25
N ARG A 73 -7.69 -17.05 -10.26
CA ARG A 73 -7.25 -16.96 -11.66
C ARG A 73 -7.36 -15.56 -12.27
N VAL A 74 -8.19 -14.68 -11.72
CA VAL A 74 -8.26 -13.27 -12.15
C VAL A 74 -6.92 -12.58 -11.87
N TRP A 75 -6.35 -12.84 -10.72
CA TRP A 75 -5.08 -12.26 -10.29
C TRP A 75 -3.86 -12.94 -10.92
N GLU A 76 -3.97 -14.23 -11.25
CA GLU A 76 -2.98 -14.96 -12.06
C GLU A 76 -2.94 -14.38 -13.48
N ALA A 77 -4.10 -14.26 -14.12
CA ALA A 77 -4.22 -13.75 -15.49
C ALA A 77 -3.77 -12.29 -15.63
N SER A 78 -3.97 -11.47 -14.60
CA SER A 78 -3.51 -10.08 -14.56
C SER A 78 -2.04 -9.93 -14.12
N GLY A 79 -1.36 -11.02 -13.75
CA GLY A 79 0.04 -11.01 -13.31
C GLY A 79 0.26 -10.54 -11.86
N HIS A 80 -0.77 -10.15 -11.13
CA HIS A 80 -0.62 -9.63 -9.76
C HIS A 80 -0.07 -10.69 -8.78
N VAL A 81 -0.37 -11.97 -8.97
CA VAL A 81 0.15 -13.03 -8.10
C VAL A 81 1.65 -13.24 -8.29
N SER A 82 2.15 -13.10 -9.52
CA SER A 82 3.53 -13.40 -9.88
C SER A 82 4.47 -12.20 -9.78
N SER A 83 3.99 -10.99 -10.07
CA SER A 83 4.86 -9.81 -10.24
C SER A 83 4.54 -8.64 -9.31
N PHE A 84 3.47 -8.73 -8.52
CA PHE A 84 3.08 -7.65 -7.62
C PHE A 84 3.79 -7.79 -6.26
N SER A 85 5.08 -7.49 -6.26
CA SER A 85 5.91 -7.62 -5.07
C SER A 85 6.90 -6.47 -4.95
N ASP A 86 7.20 -6.09 -3.72
CA ASP A 86 8.21 -5.09 -3.38
C ASP A 86 9.52 -5.77 -2.95
N PRO A 87 10.68 -5.27 -3.40
CA PRO A 87 11.98 -5.69 -2.90
C PRO A 87 12.24 -5.05 -1.53
N LEU A 88 12.04 -5.82 -0.46
CA LEU A 88 12.21 -5.35 0.91
C LEU A 88 13.51 -5.83 1.55
N LEU A 89 14.14 -4.94 2.32
CA LEU A 89 15.29 -5.25 3.17
C LEU A 89 15.12 -4.60 4.55
N ASP A 90 15.70 -5.22 5.56
CA ASP A 90 15.64 -4.75 6.93
C ASP A 90 17.02 -4.20 7.36
N CYS A 91 17.06 -3.04 7.99
CA CYS A 91 18.27 -2.57 8.66
C CYS A 91 18.55 -3.45 9.88
N LYS A 92 19.74 -4.06 9.97
CA LYS A 92 20.10 -4.96 11.07
C LYS A 92 20.22 -4.23 12.40
N GLU A 93 20.52 -2.94 12.39
CA GLU A 93 20.72 -2.11 13.58
C GLU A 93 19.38 -1.63 14.18
N CYS A 94 18.62 -0.89 13.43
CA CYS A 94 17.36 -0.30 13.93
C CYS A 94 16.10 -1.12 13.63
N LYS A 95 16.25 -2.26 12.96
CA LYS A 95 15.14 -3.17 12.56
C LYS A 95 14.04 -2.51 11.71
N THR A 96 14.34 -1.37 11.11
CA THR A 96 13.40 -0.70 10.22
C THR A 96 13.47 -1.33 8.84
N ARG A 97 12.29 -1.57 8.28
CA ARG A 97 12.11 -2.10 6.93
C ARG A 97 12.10 -0.98 5.90
N HIS A 98 12.77 -1.21 4.79
CA HIS A 98 12.86 -0.29 3.66
C HIS A 98 12.63 -1.03 2.35
N ARG A 99 12.16 -0.31 1.34
CA ARG A 99 12.17 -0.77 -0.04
C ARG A 99 13.54 -0.49 -0.64
N ALA A 100 14.13 -1.49 -1.28
CA ALA A 100 15.46 -1.36 -1.87
C ALA A 100 15.48 -0.36 -3.03
N ASP A 101 14.46 -0.40 -3.90
CA ASP A 101 14.28 0.52 -5.02
C ASP A 101 14.17 1.98 -4.57
N ASN A 102 13.40 2.25 -3.51
CA ASN A 102 13.27 3.59 -2.95
C ASN A 102 14.60 4.08 -2.34
N LEU A 103 15.31 3.22 -1.59
CA LEU A 103 16.61 3.59 -1.02
C LEU A 103 17.61 4.00 -2.10
N ILE A 104 17.62 3.29 -3.23
CA ILE A 104 18.49 3.60 -4.36
C ILE A 104 18.05 4.92 -5.03
N SER A 105 16.75 5.08 -5.29
CA SER A 105 16.21 6.28 -5.94
C SER A 105 16.35 7.55 -5.09
N ASP A 106 16.22 7.42 -3.77
CA ASP A 106 16.42 8.54 -2.83
C ASP A 106 17.90 8.95 -2.75
N PHE A 107 18.82 7.99 -2.89
CA PHE A 107 20.27 8.25 -2.90
C PHE A 107 20.73 8.80 -4.25
N ASN A 108 20.29 8.21 -5.34
CA ASN A 108 20.60 8.63 -6.69
C ASN A 108 19.37 8.54 -7.60
N PRO A 109 18.67 9.66 -7.86
CA PRO A 109 17.48 9.68 -8.70
C PRO A 109 17.71 9.24 -10.17
N GLU A 110 18.97 9.28 -10.65
CA GLU A 110 19.33 8.84 -12.00
C GLU A 110 19.56 7.33 -12.09
N ALA A 111 19.69 6.65 -10.96
CA ALA A 111 19.77 5.20 -10.93
C ALA A 111 18.39 4.60 -11.16
N HIS A 112 18.18 4.01 -12.33
CA HIS A 112 16.90 3.36 -12.69
C HIS A 112 16.71 2.04 -11.93
N ALA A 113 16.42 2.12 -10.63
CA ALA A 113 16.27 0.97 -9.75
C ALA A 113 15.14 0.00 -10.18
N GLU A 114 14.12 0.49 -10.90
CA GLU A 114 12.99 -0.31 -11.38
C GLU A 114 13.38 -1.43 -12.37
N GLY A 115 14.55 -1.33 -13.00
CA GLY A 115 15.05 -2.33 -13.95
C GLY A 115 16.08 -3.30 -13.38
N MET A 116 16.49 -3.13 -12.12
CA MET A 116 17.54 -3.93 -11.49
C MET A 116 16.99 -5.21 -10.90
N THR A 117 17.79 -6.28 -10.96
CA THR A 117 17.53 -7.51 -10.19
C THR A 117 17.78 -7.30 -8.70
N GLN A 118 17.34 -8.25 -7.85
CA GLN A 118 17.57 -8.14 -6.41
C GLN A 118 19.07 -8.14 -6.05
N GLU A 119 19.83 -8.95 -6.78
CA GLU A 119 21.28 -9.05 -6.62
C GLU A 119 21.96 -7.72 -6.98
N GLU A 120 21.60 -7.14 -8.11
CA GLU A 120 22.11 -5.84 -8.56
C GLU A 120 21.74 -4.69 -7.60
N MET A 121 20.50 -4.67 -7.09
CA MET A 121 20.09 -3.68 -6.09
C MET A 121 20.91 -3.82 -4.79
N LEU A 122 21.11 -5.06 -4.34
CA LEU A 122 21.85 -5.32 -3.10
C LEU A 122 23.34 -4.94 -3.25
N GLU A 123 23.93 -5.26 -4.40
CA GLU A 123 25.30 -4.89 -4.74
C GLU A 123 25.45 -3.37 -4.81
N TYR A 124 24.55 -2.69 -5.52
CA TYR A 124 24.52 -1.23 -5.61
C TYR A 124 24.44 -0.55 -4.23
N ILE A 125 23.57 -1.06 -3.35
CA ILE A 125 23.43 -0.54 -1.98
C ILE A 125 24.73 -0.71 -1.18
N LYS A 126 25.41 -1.87 -1.33
CA LYS A 126 26.67 -2.15 -0.65
C LYS A 126 27.84 -1.33 -1.19
N GLU A 127 28.00 -1.25 -2.50
CA GLU A 127 29.09 -0.51 -3.15
C GLU A 127 29.03 0.98 -2.85
N ASN A 128 27.83 1.56 -2.88
CA ASN A 128 27.65 2.99 -2.62
C ASN A 128 27.48 3.31 -1.11
N ASN A 129 27.57 2.30 -0.23
CA ASN A 129 27.41 2.45 1.22
C ASN A 129 26.16 3.26 1.59
N ILE A 130 25.02 2.97 0.95
CA ILE A 130 23.79 3.74 1.15
C ILE A 130 23.34 3.65 2.62
N PRO A 131 23.18 4.77 3.34
CA PRO A 131 22.85 4.75 4.75
C PRO A 131 21.37 4.49 4.97
N CYS A 132 21.05 3.83 6.07
CA CYS A 132 19.67 3.73 6.55
C CYS A 132 19.13 5.13 6.90
N PRO A 133 18.01 5.58 6.33
CA PRO A 133 17.44 6.91 6.60
C PRO A 133 17.11 7.15 8.07
N LYS A 134 16.91 6.08 8.86
CA LYS A 134 16.54 6.19 10.27
C LYS A 134 17.73 6.25 11.22
N CYS A 135 18.77 5.44 11.01
CA CYS A 135 19.89 5.32 11.95
C CYS A 135 21.26 5.66 11.35
N GLY A 136 21.35 5.94 10.04
CA GLY A 136 22.59 6.30 9.35
C GLY A 136 23.57 5.13 9.16
N LYS A 137 23.24 3.91 9.55
CA LYS A 137 24.10 2.73 9.37
C LYS A 137 23.87 2.06 8.02
N CYS A 138 24.92 1.47 7.42
CA CYS A 138 24.86 0.79 6.13
C CYS A 138 24.80 -0.72 6.26
N ASN A 139 24.14 -1.26 7.28
CA ASN A 139 24.08 -2.68 7.56
C ASN A 139 22.66 -3.22 7.33
N PHE A 140 22.45 -3.85 6.18
CA PHE A 140 21.16 -4.38 5.77
C PHE A 140 21.16 -5.91 5.66
N THR A 141 19.97 -6.50 5.69
CA THR A 141 19.74 -7.90 5.32
C THR A 141 19.76 -8.07 3.81
N ASP A 142 19.69 -9.32 3.36
CA ASP A 142 19.41 -9.59 1.96
C ASP A 142 18.00 -9.10 1.57
N ILE A 143 17.83 -8.80 0.28
CA ILE A 143 16.55 -8.36 -0.28
C ILE A 143 15.62 -9.57 -0.36
N ARG A 144 14.38 -9.39 0.09
CA ARG A 144 13.30 -10.38 -0.02
C ARG A 144 12.15 -9.80 -0.81
N GLN A 145 11.61 -10.56 -1.74
CA GLN A 145 10.38 -10.19 -2.41
C GLN A 145 9.20 -10.36 -1.46
N PHE A 146 8.47 -9.30 -1.27
CA PHE A 146 7.26 -9.29 -0.47
C PHE A 146 6.05 -9.08 -1.38
N ASN A 147 5.23 -10.12 -1.55
CA ASN A 147 4.01 -10.01 -2.35
C ASN A 147 3.03 -9.08 -1.63
N LEU A 148 2.53 -8.09 -2.36
CA LEU A 148 1.59 -7.08 -1.85
C LEU A 148 0.14 -7.58 -1.82
N MET A 149 -0.14 -8.76 -2.38
CA MET A 149 -1.46 -9.38 -2.29
C MET A 149 -1.68 -9.95 -0.89
N PHE A 150 -2.77 -9.53 -0.25
CA PHE A 150 -3.18 -10.13 1.02
C PHE A 150 -3.86 -11.47 0.75
N GLN A 151 -3.24 -12.56 1.22
CA GLN A 151 -3.78 -13.89 1.08
C GLN A 151 -4.69 -14.23 2.25
N THR A 152 -5.89 -14.74 1.96
CA THR A 152 -6.85 -15.24 2.95
C THR A 152 -7.51 -16.53 2.43
N TYR A 153 -8.36 -17.15 3.25
CA TYR A 153 -9.05 -18.40 2.93
C TYR A 153 -10.55 -18.20 2.96
N ARG A 154 -11.23 -18.82 2.00
CA ARG A 154 -12.70 -18.89 1.99
C ARG A 154 -13.15 -20.21 2.57
N GLY A 155 -13.90 -20.16 3.67
CA GLY A 155 -14.44 -21.37 4.33
C GLY A 155 -13.71 -21.71 5.62
N VAL A 156 -13.97 -22.89 6.13
CA VAL A 156 -13.52 -23.36 7.46
C VAL A 156 -12.14 -24.04 7.38
N THR A 157 -11.75 -24.50 6.18
CA THR A 157 -10.50 -25.23 5.94
C THR A 157 -9.47 -24.37 5.22
N ASN A 158 -8.22 -24.47 5.64
CA ASN A 158 -7.09 -23.76 5.04
C ASN A 158 -6.48 -24.57 3.88
N ASP A 159 -7.30 -24.99 2.92
CA ASP A 159 -6.86 -25.75 1.77
C ASP A 159 -6.38 -24.80 0.66
N SER A 160 -5.44 -25.27 -0.16
CA SER A 160 -4.95 -24.52 -1.31
C SER A 160 -6.04 -24.11 -2.30
N LYS A 161 -7.14 -24.85 -2.35
CA LYS A 161 -8.32 -24.57 -3.18
C LYS A 161 -9.20 -23.45 -2.62
N SER A 162 -9.06 -23.10 -1.33
CA SER A 162 -9.84 -22.06 -0.65
C SER A 162 -9.12 -20.70 -0.60
N ILE A 163 -7.92 -20.61 -1.14
CA ILE A 163 -7.12 -19.37 -1.17
C ILE A 163 -7.84 -18.30 -1.98
N ILE A 164 -7.91 -17.11 -1.40
CA ILE A 164 -8.39 -15.89 -2.05
C ILE A 164 -7.34 -14.80 -1.84
N TYR A 165 -7.11 -14.01 -2.87
CA TYR A 165 -6.22 -12.88 -2.82
C TYR A 165 -7.02 -11.58 -2.76
N LEU A 166 -6.68 -10.72 -1.81
CA LEU A 166 -7.19 -9.36 -1.72
C LEU A 166 -6.07 -8.42 -2.17
N LEU A 167 -6.38 -7.58 -3.13
CA LEU A 167 -5.50 -6.49 -3.49
C LEU A 167 -5.60 -5.43 -2.40
N SER A 168 -4.49 -4.95 -1.89
CA SER A 168 -4.48 -3.91 -0.87
C SER A 168 -5.04 -2.59 -1.43
N LEU A 169 -4.79 -1.46 -0.83
CA LEU A 169 -5.34 -0.13 -1.15
C LEU A 169 -5.41 0.26 -2.64
N ILE A 170 -4.64 -0.36 -3.51
CA ILE A 170 -4.63 -0.10 -4.96
C ILE A 170 -5.96 -0.45 -5.62
N HIS A 171 -6.71 -1.40 -5.07
CA HIS A 171 -8.03 -1.75 -5.61
C HIS A 171 -9.03 -0.59 -5.54
N ILE A 172 -8.83 0.34 -4.64
CA ILE A 172 -9.69 1.52 -4.46
C ILE A 172 -9.24 2.68 -5.34
N SER A 173 -7.96 2.74 -5.71
CA SER A 173 -7.37 3.90 -6.41
C SER A 173 -7.14 3.73 -7.91
N GLU A 174 -7.27 2.55 -8.48
CA GLU A 174 -6.99 2.29 -9.91
C GLU A 174 -8.20 1.89 -10.81
N PRO A 175 -9.43 2.32 -10.60
CA PRO A 175 -10.47 2.07 -11.60
C PRO A 175 -10.21 2.85 -12.90
N THR A 176 -9.32 3.83 -12.92
CA THR A 176 -9.04 4.69 -14.07
C THR A 176 -8.02 4.15 -15.07
N ARG A 177 -7.16 3.19 -14.70
CA ARG A 177 -6.17 2.62 -15.61
C ARG A 177 -6.70 1.56 -16.58
N ARG A 178 -7.87 0.99 -16.31
CA ARG A 178 -8.49 0.00 -17.22
C ARG A 178 -9.05 0.60 -18.52
N SER A 179 -9.16 1.90 -18.64
CA SER A 179 -9.68 2.56 -19.86
C SER A 179 -8.64 2.74 -20.98
N TYR A 180 -7.39 2.31 -20.77
CA TYR A 180 -6.31 2.44 -21.77
C TYR A 180 -5.89 1.11 -22.41
N ILE A 181 -6.62 0.02 -22.17
CA ILE A 181 -6.40 -1.25 -22.86
C ILE A 181 -7.63 -1.55 -23.71
N SER A 182 -7.70 -0.91 -24.84
CA SER A 182 -8.49 -1.33 -25.99
C SER A 182 -7.65 -1.12 -27.24
#